data_879c844304a3f90825843d5272caf709
#
_entry.id   879c844304a3f90825843d5272caf709
#
_cell.length_a   1.000
_cell.length_b   1.000
_cell.length_c   1.000
_cell.angle_alpha   90.00
_cell.angle_beta   90.00
_cell.angle_gamma   90.00
#
_symmetry.space_group_name_H-M   'P 1'
#
loop_
_entity.id
_entity.type
_entity.pdbx_description
1 polymer ?
#
loop_
_entity_poly.entity_id
_entity_poly.type
_entity_poly.pdbx_seq_one_letter_code
_entity_poly.pdbx_strand_id
1 'polypeptide(L)'
;PAVFNGLVDRGVFEVYQQEIGRIDKALLKEVIPVNPLNEHQQRAYHSILENFQSKNVCLLHGVTASGKTEVYIHLIEETIRQGKQVLYLLPEIALTAQITERLQRVFGSRLGIYHSKFPDAERVEIWQKQLSEADYDIILGVRSSVFLPFRNLGLVIVDEEHENTYKQQDPAPRYHARNAAIVLASMYGAKTLLGTATPSVETWHNATSGKYGLVELKERYKEIQLPEIIPVDIKELHRKKMMNGPFSPLLLQYIREALEQKEQVILFQNRRGFAPMIECNTCLLYTSDA
;
A
#
# COMPACT_ATOMS: atom_id res chain seq x y z
N PRO A 1 36.34 31.68 -3.45
CA PRO A 1 35.28 32.57 -3.86
C PRO A 1 35.78 33.83 -4.63
N ALA A 2 36.73 34.61 -4.09
CA ALA A 2 37.18 35.89 -4.72
C ALA A 2 37.83 35.70 -6.11
N VAL A 3 38.66 34.68 -6.29
CA VAL A 3 39.30 34.36 -7.56
C VAL A 3 38.27 33.95 -8.62
N PHE A 4 37.29 33.14 -8.22
CA PHE A 4 36.20 32.70 -9.09
C PHE A 4 35.34 33.88 -9.56
N ASN A 5 34.90 34.72 -8.63
CA ASN A 5 34.13 35.92 -8.98
C ASN A 5 34.93 36.87 -9.91
N GLY A 6 36.25 37.03 -9.68
CA GLY A 6 37.10 37.84 -10.57
C GLY A 6 37.27 37.27 -11.98
N LEU A 7 37.08 35.96 -12.18
CA LEU A 7 37.09 35.32 -13.50
C LEU A 7 35.72 35.44 -14.19
N VAL A 8 34.64 35.42 -13.42
CA VAL A 8 33.29 35.71 -13.93
C VAL A 8 33.20 37.17 -14.40
N ASP A 9 33.69 38.14 -13.60
CA ASP A 9 33.70 39.56 -13.91
C ASP A 9 34.53 39.90 -15.17
N ARG A 10 35.55 39.09 -15.47
CA ARG A 10 36.39 39.18 -16.67
C ARG A 10 35.82 38.45 -17.88
N GLY A 11 34.65 37.84 -17.76
CA GLY A 11 34.02 37.09 -18.85
C GLY A 11 34.72 35.78 -19.22
N VAL A 12 35.61 35.26 -18.34
CA VAL A 12 36.30 33.97 -18.55
C VAL A 12 35.40 32.79 -18.20
N PHE A 13 34.52 32.98 -17.19
CA PHE A 13 33.49 32.02 -16.81
C PHE A 13 32.11 32.68 -16.88
N GLU A 14 31.14 31.86 -17.32
CA GLU A 14 29.73 32.20 -17.24
C GLU A 14 29.09 31.34 -16.13
N VAL A 15 28.37 31.98 -15.22
CA VAL A 15 27.63 31.26 -14.15
C VAL A 15 26.20 31.10 -14.58
N TYR A 16 25.75 29.89 -14.77
CA TYR A 16 24.34 29.58 -15.00
C TYR A 16 23.81 28.60 -13.94
N GLN A 17 22.55 28.78 -13.60
CA GLN A 17 21.86 27.81 -12.76
C GLN A 17 21.31 26.71 -13.64
N GLN A 18 21.78 25.48 -13.43
CA GLN A 18 21.25 24.30 -14.07
C GLN A 18 20.49 23.50 -13.01
N GLU A 19 19.20 23.30 -13.21
CA GLU A 19 18.43 22.34 -12.42
C GLU A 19 18.89 20.92 -12.78
N ILE A 20 19.62 20.30 -11.88
CA ILE A 20 20.01 18.89 -12.03
C ILE A 20 18.94 18.06 -11.30
N GLY A 21 18.04 17.44 -12.07
CA GLY A 21 17.10 16.46 -11.52
C GLY A 21 17.88 15.30 -10.86
N ARG A 22 17.59 15.07 -9.59
CA ARG A 22 18.24 14.01 -8.78
C ARG A 22 17.52 12.67 -8.88
N ILE A 23 16.31 12.71 -9.40
CA ILE A 23 15.53 11.48 -9.62
C ILE A 23 16.13 10.76 -10.82
N ASP A 24 16.71 9.61 -10.56
CA ASP A 24 17.44 8.82 -11.53
C ASP A 24 16.53 8.37 -12.68
N LYS A 25 16.66 9.01 -13.85
CA LYS A 25 15.99 8.61 -15.09
C LYS A 25 16.61 7.35 -15.72
N ALA A 26 17.69 6.83 -15.12
CA ALA A 26 18.52 5.78 -15.70
C ALA A 26 17.86 4.38 -15.72
N LEU A 27 16.65 4.19 -15.19
CA LEU A 27 15.94 2.91 -15.16
C LEU A 27 14.69 2.89 -16.07
N LEU A 28 14.74 3.57 -17.20
CA LEU A 28 13.73 3.37 -18.24
C LEU A 28 13.94 1.99 -18.89
N LYS A 29 13.52 0.94 -18.20
CA LYS A 29 13.30 -0.37 -18.81
C LYS A 29 12.23 -0.21 -19.86
N GLU A 30 12.30 -0.98 -20.95
CA GLU A 30 11.26 -1.01 -21.96
C GLU A 30 9.90 -1.21 -21.29
N VAL A 31 8.95 -0.36 -21.65
CA VAL A 31 7.57 -0.45 -21.15
C VAL A 31 6.93 -1.70 -21.75
N ILE A 32 6.46 -2.58 -20.90
CA ILE A 32 5.77 -3.80 -21.31
C ILE A 32 4.24 -3.55 -21.34
N PRO A 33 3.52 -4.20 -22.25
CA PRO A 33 2.07 -4.10 -22.28
C PRO A 33 1.45 -4.66 -20.99
N VAL A 34 0.28 -4.15 -20.64
CA VAL A 34 -0.48 -4.63 -19.48
C VAL A 34 -0.90 -6.09 -19.72
N ASN A 35 -0.70 -6.94 -18.73
CA ASN A 35 -1.12 -8.33 -18.81
C ASN A 35 -2.65 -8.44 -18.90
N PRO A 36 -3.20 -9.36 -19.69
CA PRO A 36 -4.63 -9.56 -19.75
C PRO A 36 -5.19 -10.03 -18.40
N LEU A 37 -6.36 -9.54 -18.04
CA LEU A 37 -7.09 -10.00 -16.86
C LEU A 37 -7.65 -11.40 -17.10
N ASN A 38 -7.65 -12.24 -16.09
CA ASN A 38 -8.43 -13.48 -16.11
C ASN A 38 -9.94 -13.18 -15.96
N GLU A 39 -10.80 -14.18 -16.14
CA GLU A 39 -12.25 -14.00 -16.12
C GLU A 39 -12.77 -13.39 -14.80
N HIS A 40 -12.21 -13.77 -13.66
CA HIS A 40 -12.63 -13.27 -12.35
C HIS A 40 -12.20 -11.80 -12.15
N GLN A 41 -10.98 -11.48 -12.54
CA GLN A 41 -10.46 -10.12 -12.53
C GLN A 41 -11.21 -9.22 -13.49
N GLN A 42 -11.58 -9.73 -14.68
CA GLN A 42 -12.34 -9.00 -15.67
C GLN A 42 -13.75 -8.69 -15.18
N ARG A 43 -14.42 -9.65 -14.54
CA ARG A 43 -15.72 -9.42 -13.88
C ARG A 43 -15.61 -8.37 -12.77
N ALA A 44 -14.59 -8.46 -11.92
CA ALA A 44 -14.35 -7.47 -10.88
C ALA A 44 -14.08 -6.08 -11.46
N TYR A 45 -13.26 -5.98 -12.51
CA TYR A 45 -12.99 -4.73 -13.21
C TYR A 45 -14.27 -4.07 -13.75
N HIS A 46 -15.10 -4.81 -14.46
CA HIS A 46 -16.37 -4.28 -14.99
C HIS A 46 -17.33 -3.89 -13.86
N SER A 47 -17.43 -4.69 -12.81
CA SER A 47 -18.26 -4.37 -11.66
C SER A 47 -17.80 -3.10 -10.91
N ILE A 48 -16.48 -2.84 -10.84
CA ILE A 48 -15.96 -1.57 -10.31
C ILE A 48 -16.42 -0.39 -11.18
N LEU A 49 -16.29 -0.50 -12.51
CA LEU A 49 -16.70 0.56 -13.43
C LEU A 49 -18.22 0.85 -13.35
N GLU A 50 -19.05 -0.19 -13.26
CA GLU A 50 -20.50 -0.05 -13.04
C GLU A 50 -20.81 0.66 -11.71
N ASN A 51 -20.18 0.26 -10.62
CA ASN A 51 -20.34 0.93 -9.33
C ASN A 51 -19.92 2.41 -9.42
N PHE A 52 -18.88 2.76 -10.15
CA PHE A 52 -18.43 4.13 -10.33
C PHE A 52 -19.41 5.02 -11.11
N GLN A 53 -20.37 4.46 -11.82
CA GLN A 53 -21.42 5.25 -12.46
C GLN A 53 -22.36 5.93 -11.43
N SER A 54 -22.65 5.25 -10.32
CA SER A 54 -23.58 5.72 -9.31
C SER A 54 -22.93 6.10 -7.97
N LYS A 55 -21.69 5.65 -7.72
CA LYS A 55 -20.97 5.82 -6.45
C LYS A 55 -19.58 6.41 -6.67
N ASN A 56 -19.10 7.16 -5.70
CA ASN A 56 -17.75 7.76 -5.76
C ASN A 56 -16.69 6.92 -5.07
N VAL A 57 -17.09 6.00 -4.20
CA VAL A 57 -16.20 5.10 -3.48
C VAL A 57 -16.63 3.66 -3.71
N CYS A 58 -15.68 2.78 -4.01
CA CYS A 58 -15.92 1.35 -4.17
C CYS A 58 -14.91 0.56 -3.30
N LEU A 59 -15.38 -0.47 -2.61
CA LEU A 59 -14.54 -1.45 -1.92
C LEU A 59 -14.31 -2.64 -2.85
N LEU A 60 -13.05 -2.94 -3.16
CA LEU A 60 -12.64 -4.21 -3.74
C LEU A 60 -12.16 -5.14 -2.61
N HIS A 61 -13.05 -5.99 -2.15
CA HIS A 61 -12.76 -7.04 -1.17
C HIS A 61 -12.20 -8.27 -1.89
N GLY A 62 -10.89 -8.40 -1.91
CA GLY A 62 -10.21 -9.49 -2.62
C GLY A 62 -9.28 -10.25 -1.70
N VAL A 63 -9.40 -11.57 -1.66
CA VAL A 63 -8.51 -12.42 -0.85
C VAL A 63 -7.02 -12.21 -1.23
N THR A 64 -6.12 -12.55 -0.33
CA THR A 64 -4.68 -12.48 -0.59
C THR A 64 -4.33 -13.31 -1.82
N ALA A 65 -3.47 -12.79 -2.70
CA ALA A 65 -3.08 -13.40 -3.97
C ALA A 65 -4.23 -13.58 -4.99
N SER A 66 -5.34 -12.84 -4.88
CA SER A 66 -6.39 -12.80 -5.91
C SER A 66 -6.01 -11.99 -7.16
N GLY A 67 -4.91 -11.25 -7.10
CA GLY A 67 -4.46 -10.41 -8.20
C GLY A 67 -5.12 -9.03 -8.26
N LYS A 68 -5.53 -8.46 -7.12
CA LYS A 68 -6.05 -7.08 -7.02
C LYS A 68 -5.20 -6.08 -7.80
N THR A 69 -3.88 -6.21 -7.72
CA THR A 69 -2.93 -5.30 -8.40
C THR A 69 -3.11 -5.28 -9.92
N GLU A 70 -3.45 -6.40 -10.57
CA GLU A 70 -3.72 -6.41 -12.01
C GLU A 70 -4.97 -5.57 -12.32
N VAL A 71 -6.02 -5.70 -11.51
CA VAL A 71 -7.23 -4.88 -11.66
C VAL A 71 -6.90 -3.39 -11.48
N TYR A 72 -6.04 -3.05 -10.52
CA TYR A 72 -5.59 -1.67 -10.33
C TYR A 72 -4.85 -1.14 -11.55
N ILE A 73 -3.92 -1.91 -12.11
CA ILE A 73 -3.15 -1.52 -13.31
C ILE A 73 -4.08 -1.19 -14.48
N HIS A 74 -5.11 -1.99 -14.71
CA HIS A 74 -6.09 -1.72 -15.77
C HIS A 74 -6.93 -0.46 -15.52
N LEU A 75 -7.34 -0.21 -14.26
CA LEU A 75 -8.05 1.01 -13.88
C LEU A 75 -7.17 2.26 -14.02
N ILE A 76 -5.89 2.13 -13.66
CA ILE A 76 -4.90 3.19 -13.83
C ILE A 76 -4.73 3.51 -15.32
N GLU A 77 -4.51 2.50 -16.16
CA GLU A 77 -4.33 2.68 -17.60
C GLU A 77 -5.55 3.38 -18.24
N GLU A 78 -6.76 2.95 -17.89
CA GLU A 78 -7.99 3.57 -18.37
C GLU A 78 -8.11 5.03 -17.94
N THR A 79 -7.76 5.34 -16.69
CA THR A 79 -7.80 6.71 -16.15
C THR A 79 -6.80 7.62 -16.87
N ILE A 80 -5.58 7.13 -17.12
CA ILE A 80 -4.55 7.89 -17.85
C ILE A 80 -4.96 8.09 -19.31
N ARG A 81 -5.58 7.11 -19.95
CA ARG A 81 -6.09 7.22 -21.32
C ARG A 81 -7.14 8.35 -21.46
N GLN A 82 -7.85 8.66 -20.36
CA GLN A 82 -8.78 9.78 -20.27
C GLN A 82 -8.09 11.12 -19.98
N GLY A 83 -6.76 11.19 -19.94
CA GLY A 83 -5.98 12.39 -19.61
C GLY A 83 -6.06 12.80 -18.14
N LYS A 84 -6.32 11.86 -17.24
CA LYS A 84 -6.45 12.08 -15.81
C LYS A 84 -5.32 11.46 -15.03
N GLN A 85 -5.03 12.03 -13.86
CA GLN A 85 -3.99 11.57 -12.95
C GLN A 85 -4.53 10.53 -11.95
N VAL A 86 -3.63 9.73 -11.41
CA VAL A 86 -3.94 8.68 -10.43
C VAL A 86 -3.05 8.85 -9.19
N LEU A 87 -3.66 8.78 -8.02
CA LEU A 87 -2.97 8.61 -6.74
C LEU A 87 -3.14 7.16 -6.28
N TYR A 88 -2.03 6.43 -6.17
CA TYR A 88 -2.01 5.06 -5.64
C TYR A 88 -1.31 5.04 -4.28
N LEU A 89 -2.08 4.87 -3.22
CA LEU A 89 -1.60 4.82 -1.84
C LEU A 89 -1.33 3.39 -1.40
N LEU A 90 -0.15 3.20 -0.81
CA LEU A 90 0.27 1.95 -0.16
C LEU A 90 0.67 2.23 1.29
N PRO A 91 0.50 1.25 2.21
CA PRO A 91 1.17 1.28 3.50
C PRO A 91 2.69 1.35 3.33
N GLU A 92 3.40 1.99 4.25
CA GLU A 92 4.87 2.12 4.15
C GLU A 92 5.58 0.76 4.05
N ILE A 93 5.05 -0.27 4.72
CA ILE A 93 5.59 -1.65 4.67
C ILE A 93 5.32 -2.35 3.34
N ALA A 94 4.29 -1.94 2.61
CA ALA A 94 3.90 -2.53 1.33
C ALA A 94 4.58 -1.85 0.14
N LEU A 95 5.17 -0.67 0.33
CA LEU A 95 5.96 0.02 -0.69
C LEU A 95 7.33 -0.66 -0.83
N THR A 96 7.31 -1.82 -1.48
CA THR A 96 8.50 -2.64 -1.74
C THR A 96 9.09 -2.36 -3.11
N ALA A 97 10.36 -2.74 -3.29
CA ALA A 97 11.00 -2.70 -4.61
C ALA A 97 10.20 -3.48 -5.67
N GLN A 98 9.56 -4.57 -5.28
CA GLN A 98 8.78 -5.42 -6.19
C GLN A 98 7.56 -4.70 -6.79
N ILE A 99 6.74 -4.02 -5.98
CA ILE A 99 5.57 -3.29 -6.49
C ILE A 99 6.00 -2.08 -7.33
N THR A 100 7.03 -1.38 -6.88
CA THR A 100 7.63 -0.25 -7.59
C THR A 100 8.13 -0.68 -8.98
N GLU A 101 8.95 -1.74 -9.04
CA GLU A 101 9.49 -2.25 -10.29
C GLU A 101 8.39 -2.75 -11.24
N ARG A 102 7.36 -3.40 -10.70
CA ARG A 102 6.22 -3.86 -11.49
C ARG A 102 5.48 -2.71 -12.16
N LEU A 103 5.19 -1.63 -11.42
CA LEU A 103 4.51 -0.45 -11.97
C LEU A 103 5.43 0.33 -12.92
N GLN A 104 6.73 0.43 -12.63
CA GLN A 104 7.69 1.07 -13.52
C GLN A 104 7.82 0.35 -14.86
N ARG A 105 7.73 -0.97 -14.89
CA ARG A 105 7.74 -1.74 -16.15
C ARG A 105 6.54 -1.44 -17.03
N VAL A 106 5.38 -1.12 -16.45
CA VAL A 106 4.16 -0.82 -17.20
C VAL A 106 4.05 0.65 -17.57
N PHE A 107 4.37 1.54 -16.63
CA PHE A 107 4.08 2.97 -16.77
C PHE A 107 5.33 3.83 -17.05
N GLY A 108 6.52 3.29 -16.87
CA GLY A 108 7.79 3.96 -17.18
C GLY A 108 7.95 5.31 -16.46
N SER A 109 8.29 6.34 -17.23
CA SER A 109 8.53 7.70 -16.74
C SER A 109 7.25 8.43 -16.27
N ARG A 110 6.06 7.90 -16.56
CA ARG A 110 4.78 8.46 -16.11
C ARG A 110 4.51 8.23 -14.62
N LEU A 111 5.29 7.33 -13.98
CA LEU A 111 5.18 6.98 -12.58
C LEU A 111 6.11 7.83 -11.72
N GLY A 112 5.55 8.62 -10.81
CA GLY A 112 6.26 9.25 -9.71
C GLY A 112 6.12 8.42 -8.43
N ILE A 113 7.22 8.30 -7.67
CA ILE A 113 7.23 7.55 -6.40
C ILE A 113 7.48 8.55 -5.28
N TYR A 114 6.62 8.54 -4.25
CA TYR A 114 6.73 9.49 -3.15
C TYR A 114 6.63 8.78 -1.80
N HIS A 115 7.71 8.83 -1.00
CA HIS A 115 7.71 8.24 0.34
C HIS A 115 8.63 8.99 1.32
N SER A 116 8.43 8.74 2.63
CA SER A 116 9.13 9.43 3.72
C SER A 116 10.64 9.20 3.77
N LYS A 117 11.15 8.14 3.15
CA LYS A 117 12.60 7.81 3.11
C LYS A 117 13.36 8.61 2.06
N PHE A 118 12.67 9.29 1.15
CA PHE A 118 13.34 10.17 0.21
C PHE A 118 13.89 11.42 0.90
N PRO A 119 15.10 11.86 0.53
CA PRO A 119 15.61 13.16 0.95
C PRO A 119 14.61 14.29 0.64
N ASP A 120 14.59 15.31 1.47
CA ASP A 120 13.65 16.45 1.27
C ASP A 120 13.79 17.10 -0.11
N ALA A 121 15.01 17.15 -0.65
CA ALA A 121 15.26 17.69 -1.98
C ALA A 121 14.52 16.91 -3.10
N GLU A 122 14.50 15.58 -3.03
CA GLU A 122 13.76 14.74 -4.00
C GLU A 122 12.25 14.90 -3.83
N ARG A 123 11.78 15.04 -2.59
CA ARG A 123 10.36 15.30 -2.31
C ARG A 123 9.91 16.65 -2.86
N VAL A 124 10.75 17.66 -2.74
CA VAL A 124 10.51 18.99 -3.34
C VAL A 124 10.50 18.91 -4.87
N GLU A 125 11.42 18.15 -5.47
CA GLU A 125 11.46 17.95 -6.93
C GLU A 125 10.16 17.31 -7.45
N ILE A 126 9.63 16.27 -6.76
CA ILE A 126 8.35 15.65 -7.12
C ILE A 126 7.22 16.67 -7.00
N TRP A 127 7.21 17.46 -5.92
CA TRP A 127 6.21 18.52 -5.72
C TRP A 127 6.23 19.57 -6.84
N GLN A 128 7.42 20.08 -7.17
CA GLN A 128 7.59 21.07 -8.24
C GLN A 128 7.18 20.49 -9.60
N LYS A 129 7.54 19.23 -9.87
CA LYS A 129 7.15 18.57 -11.11
C LYS A 129 5.64 18.41 -11.22
N GLN A 130 4.94 18.10 -10.13
CA GLN A 130 3.48 18.03 -10.13
C GLN A 130 2.79 19.39 -10.36
N LEU A 131 3.47 20.50 -10.09
CA LEU A 131 2.99 21.84 -10.42
C LEU A 131 3.28 22.25 -11.87
N SER A 132 4.21 21.57 -12.55
CA SER A 132 4.61 21.85 -13.93
C SER A 132 3.68 21.20 -14.95
N GLU A 133 3.85 21.52 -16.22
CA GLU A 133 3.12 20.86 -17.31
C GLU A 133 3.61 19.44 -17.61
N ALA A 134 4.81 19.09 -17.14
CA ALA A 134 5.41 17.77 -17.27
C ALA A 134 5.22 16.92 -16.00
N ASP A 135 4.03 16.99 -15.39
CA ASP A 135 3.65 16.25 -14.21
C ASP A 135 3.63 14.72 -14.42
N TYR A 136 3.55 13.98 -13.32
CA TYR A 136 3.37 12.52 -13.38
C TYR A 136 1.90 12.18 -13.58
N ASP A 137 1.62 11.20 -14.43
CA ASP A 137 0.27 10.65 -14.58
C ASP A 137 -0.15 9.84 -13.35
N ILE A 138 0.83 9.21 -12.70
CA ILE A 138 0.62 8.37 -11.52
C ILE A 138 1.56 8.80 -10.42
N ILE A 139 1.04 8.95 -9.22
CA ILE A 139 1.84 9.01 -7.99
C ILE A 139 1.60 7.73 -7.19
N LEU A 140 2.65 6.91 -7.05
CA LEU A 140 2.70 5.83 -6.08
C LEU A 140 3.28 6.37 -4.78
N GLY A 141 2.54 6.29 -3.69
CA GLY A 141 3.04 6.87 -2.46
C GLY A 141 2.42 6.35 -1.19
N VAL A 142 2.94 6.86 -0.08
CA VAL A 142 2.48 6.57 1.27
C VAL A 142 1.53 7.68 1.76
N ARG A 143 1.08 7.60 3.00
CA ARG A 143 0.06 8.49 3.59
C ARG A 143 0.25 9.98 3.29
N SER A 144 1.49 10.51 3.25
CA SER A 144 1.75 11.94 3.00
C SER A 144 1.51 12.38 1.56
N SER A 145 1.40 11.45 0.62
CA SER A 145 1.15 11.74 -0.80
C SER A 145 -0.22 12.35 -1.08
N VAL A 146 -1.15 12.27 -0.13
CA VAL A 146 -2.47 12.93 -0.22
C VAL A 146 -2.38 14.45 -0.26
N PHE A 147 -1.24 15.04 0.09
CA PHE A 147 -1.02 16.48 0.08
C PHE A 147 -0.29 16.98 -1.17
N LEU A 148 0.09 16.08 -2.08
CA LEU A 148 0.68 16.49 -3.34
C LEU A 148 -0.32 17.27 -4.20
N PRO A 149 0.12 18.28 -4.97
CA PRO A 149 -0.75 19.00 -5.87
C PRO A 149 -1.07 18.13 -7.09
N PHE A 150 -2.35 17.92 -7.35
CA PHE A 150 -2.84 17.29 -8.57
C PHE A 150 -3.53 18.34 -9.44
N ARG A 151 -3.45 18.20 -10.76
CA ARG A 151 -4.11 19.11 -11.71
C ARG A 151 -5.44 18.56 -12.19
N ASN A 152 -5.49 17.27 -12.46
CA ASN A 152 -6.67 16.57 -12.99
C ASN A 152 -6.79 15.16 -12.41
N LEU A 153 -6.96 15.04 -11.10
CA LEU A 153 -7.08 13.74 -10.42
C LEU A 153 -8.37 13.03 -10.86
N GLY A 154 -8.25 11.80 -11.35
CA GLY A 154 -9.38 10.98 -11.80
C GLY A 154 -9.65 9.76 -10.96
N LEU A 155 -8.61 9.20 -10.35
CA LEU A 155 -8.71 7.98 -9.54
C LEU A 155 -7.78 8.04 -8.33
N VAL A 156 -8.28 7.61 -7.20
CA VAL A 156 -7.49 7.34 -6.00
C VAL A 156 -7.64 5.87 -5.63
N ILE A 157 -6.53 5.16 -5.53
CA ILE A 157 -6.49 3.77 -5.06
C ILE A 157 -5.85 3.78 -3.68
N VAL A 158 -6.49 3.14 -2.70
CA VAL A 158 -5.96 2.93 -1.35
C VAL A 158 -5.88 1.42 -1.13
N ASP A 159 -4.69 0.87 -1.28
CA ASP A 159 -4.48 -0.57 -1.08
C ASP A 159 -4.24 -0.88 0.39
N GLU A 160 -4.64 -2.06 0.84
CA GLU A 160 -4.67 -2.47 2.24
C GLU A 160 -5.28 -1.37 3.15
N GLU A 161 -6.49 -0.90 2.79
CA GLU A 161 -7.16 0.27 3.36
C GLU A 161 -7.34 0.21 4.89
N HIS A 162 -7.31 -1.01 5.45
CA HIS A 162 -7.45 -1.29 6.88
C HIS A 162 -6.20 -0.97 7.69
N GLU A 163 -5.05 -0.77 7.04
CA GLU A 163 -3.77 -0.62 7.71
C GLU A 163 -3.71 0.62 8.61
N ASN A 164 -3.28 0.40 9.86
CA ASN A 164 -3.17 1.46 10.86
C ASN A 164 -2.12 2.51 10.52
N THR A 165 -1.15 2.20 9.66
CA THR A 165 -0.10 3.11 9.22
C THR A 165 -0.63 4.29 8.41
N TYR A 166 -1.85 4.21 7.88
CA TYR A 166 -2.55 5.35 7.27
C TYR A 166 -2.96 6.42 8.29
N LYS A 167 -3.00 6.10 9.59
CA LYS A 167 -3.22 7.07 10.65
C LYS A 167 -1.91 7.71 11.08
N GLN A 168 -1.78 9.02 10.92
CA GLN A 168 -0.69 9.78 11.51
C GLN A 168 -0.98 10.00 12.99
N GLN A 169 -0.13 9.43 13.84
CA GLN A 169 -0.24 9.58 15.29
C GLN A 169 0.52 10.83 15.74
N ASP A 170 1.73 11.03 15.23
CA ASP A 170 2.63 12.13 15.52
C ASP A 170 3.49 12.41 14.26
N PRO A 171 3.82 13.68 13.95
CA PRO A 171 3.33 14.92 14.58
C PRO A 171 1.89 15.29 14.16
N ALA A 172 1.36 16.36 14.77
CA ALA A 172 0.15 17.00 14.26
C ALA A 172 0.40 17.61 12.85
N PRO A 173 -0.63 17.66 11.98
CA PRO A 173 -2.02 17.24 12.17
C PRO A 173 -2.19 15.71 12.15
N ARG A 174 -3.02 15.19 13.06
CA ARG A 174 -3.26 13.75 13.20
C ARG A 174 -4.38 13.29 12.27
N TYR A 175 -4.13 13.28 10.97
CA TYR A 175 -5.09 12.84 9.95
C TYR A 175 -5.06 11.33 9.70
N HIS A 176 -6.08 10.82 9.01
CA HIS A 176 -6.12 9.48 8.48
C HIS A 176 -6.08 9.55 6.95
N ALA A 177 -5.00 9.03 6.33
CA ALA A 177 -4.77 9.21 4.90
C ALA A 177 -5.84 8.60 4.01
N ARG A 178 -6.40 7.43 4.35
CA ARG A 178 -7.56 6.84 3.64
C ARG A 178 -8.73 7.82 3.57
N ASN A 179 -9.09 8.42 4.71
CA ASN A 179 -10.22 9.35 4.76
C ASN A 179 -9.89 10.67 4.03
N ALA A 180 -8.67 11.18 4.20
CA ALA A 180 -8.19 12.35 3.47
C ALA A 180 -8.19 12.12 1.95
N ALA A 181 -7.80 10.92 1.50
CA ALA A 181 -7.81 10.52 0.10
C ALA A 181 -9.22 10.51 -0.51
N ILE A 182 -10.23 10.03 0.24
CA ILE A 182 -11.63 10.07 -0.18
C ILE A 182 -12.11 11.53 -0.33
N VAL A 183 -11.75 12.39 0.62
CA VAL A 183 -12.09 13.83 0.54
C VAL A 183 -11.38 14.48 -0.64
N LEU A 184 -10.07 14.23 -0.80
CA LEU A 184 -9.31 14.72 -1.94
C LEU A 184 -9.95 14.32 -3.27
N ALA A 185 -10.27 13.03 -3.44
CA ALA A 185 -10.96 12.54 -4.64
C ALA A 185 -12.28 13.27 -4.88
N SER A 186 -13.07 13.49 -3.83
CA SER A 186 -14.34 14.22 -3.92
C SER A 186 -14.15 15.66 -4.40
N MET A 187 -13.08 16.34 -3.98
CA MET A 187 -12.78 17.73 -4.42
C MET A 187 -12.49 17.81 -5.92
N TYR A 188 -11.94 16.76 -6.51
CA TYR A 188 -11.65 16.67 -7.95
C TYR A 188 -12.76 15.98 -8.77
N GLY A 189 -13.84 15.51 -8.14
CA GLY A 189 -14.81 14.63 -8.80
C GLY A 189 -14.23 13.29 -9.23
N ALA A 190 -13.11 12.89 -8.63
CA ALA A 190 -12.43 11.63 -8.87
C ALA A 190 -13.12 10.46 -8.16
N LYS A 191 -12.85 9.25 -8.63
CA LYS A 191 -13.32 8.01 -8.00
C LYS A 191 -12.30 7.47 -7.00
N THR A 192 -12.77 6.78 -5.96
CA THR A 192 -11.91 6.13 -4.96
C THR A 192 -12.14 4.63 -4.94
N LEU A 193 -11.08 3.85 -5.10
CA LEU A 193 -11.06 2.42 -4.90
C LEU A 193 -10.32 2.08 -3.61
N LEU A 194 -11.01 1.42 -2.69
CA LEU A 194 -10.44 0.88 -1.47
C LEU A 194 -10.21 -0.62 -1.68
N GLY A 195 -8.98 -1.08 -1.55
CA GLY A 195 -8.63 -2.48 -1.77
C GLY A 195 -8.11 -3.14 -0.51
N THR A 196 -8.57 -4.35 -0.21
CA THR A 196 -8.08 -5.13 0.93
C THR A 196 -8.59 -6.56 0.92
N ALA A 197 -7.93 -7.46 1.65
CA ALA A 197 -8.43 -8.79 1.98
C ALA A 197 -9.22 -8.80 3.29
N THR A 198 -8.97 -7.84 4.17
CA THR A 198 -9.53 -7.73 5.53
C THR A 198 -10.05 -6.32 5.76
N PRO A 199 -11.25 -5.97 5.25
CA PRO A 199 -11.76 -4.62 5.33
C PRO A 199 -11.89 -4.11 6.76
N SER A 200 -11.61 -2.81 6.97
CA SER A 200 -11.95 -2.16 8.23
C SER A 200 -13.47 -2.19 8.46
N VAL A 201 -13.88 -2.21 9.72
CA VAL A 201 -15.31 -2.28 10.10
C VAL A 201 -16.11 -1.15 9.46
N GLU A 202 -15.55 0.06 9.44
CA GLU A 202 -16.18 1.24 8.85
C GLU A 202 -16.35 1.11 7.33
N THR A 203 -15.32 0.64 6.63
CA THR A 203 -15.39 0.44 5.18
C THR A 203 -16.38 -0.66 4.84
N TRP A 204 -16.33 -1.77 5.56
CA TRP A 204 -17.26 -2.87 5.37
C TRP A 204 -18.72 -2.44 5.60
N HIS A 205 -18.98 -1.73 6.69
CA HIS A 205 -20.32 -1.19 6.97
C HIS A 205 -20.80 -0.23 5.86
N ASN A 206 -19.94 0.69 5.40
CA ASN A 206 -20.29 1.61 4.32
C ASN A 206 -20.56 0.88 2.99
N ALA A 207 -19.85 -0.21 2.72
CA ALA A 207 -20.05 -1.02 1.52
C ALA A 207 -21.35 -1.84 1.60
N THR A 208 -21.61 -2.53 2.72
CA THR A 208 -22.80 -3.36 2.92
C THR A 208 -24.08 -2.54 3.08
N SER A 209 -24.01 -1.33 3.63
CA SER A 209 -25.13 -0.40 3.71
C SER A 209 -25.47 0.30 2.38
N GLY A 210 -24.67 0.06 1.32
CA GLY A 210 -24.90 0.63 0.00
C GLY A 210 -24.34 2.04 -0.20
N LYS A 211 -23.71 2.64 0.80
CA LYS A 211 -23.03 3.94 0.67
C LYS A 211 -21.83 3.88 -0.28
N TYR A 212 -21.03 2.79 -0.21
CA TYR A 212 -19.95 2.48 -1.14
C TYR A 212 -20.37 1.38 -2.11
N GLY A 213 -19.71 1.26 -3.24
CA GLY A 213 -19.76 0.07 -4.06
C GLY A 213 -19.07 -1.10 -3.35
N LEU A 214 -19.54 -2.32 -3.57
CA LEU A 214 -18.89 -3.53 -3.10
C LEU A 214 -18.64 -4.45 -4.28
N VAL A 215 -17.38 -4.84 -4.45
CA VAL A 215 -16.93 -5.83 -5.43
C VAL A 215 -16.08 -6.87 -4.71
N GLU A 216 -16.38 -8.14 -4.93
CA GLU A 216 -15.68 -9.25 -4.30
C GLU A 216 -14.84 -10.01 -5.33
N LEU A 217 -13.58 -10.28 -4.97
CA LEU A 217 -12.65 -11.10 -5.73
C LEU A 217 -12.19 -12.27 -4.85
N LYS A 218 -13.02 -13.32 -4.78
CA LYS A 218 -12.89 -14.42 -3.82
C LYS A 218 -11.88 -15.49 -4.25
N GLU A 219 -11.56 -15.55 -5.52
CA GLU A 219 -10.73 -16.62 -6.06
C GLU A 219 -9.26 -16.24 -6.05
N ARG A 220 -8.42 -17.16 -5.61
CA ARG A 220 -6.97 -17.01 -5.65
C ARG A 220 -6.42 -17.37 -7.02
N TYR A 221 -5.33 -16.72 -7.39
CA TYR A 221 -4.58 -17.12 -8.58
C TYR A 221 -4.18 -18.60 -8.47
N LYS A 222 -4.51 -19.38 -9.52
CA LYS A 222 -4.30 -20.84 -9.60
C LYS A 222 -5.08 -21.67 -8.57
N GLU A 223 -6.23 -21.22 -8.09
CA GLU A 223 -7.12 -21.99 -7.17
C GLU A 223 -6.43 -22.52 -5.91
N ILE A 224 -5.40 -21.84 -5.43
CA ILE A 224 -4.67 -22.25 -4.23
C ILE A 224 -5.63 -22.25 -3.04
N GLN A 225 -5.82 -23.40 -2.41
CA GLN A 225 -6.67 -23.55 -1.22
C GLN A 225 -6.16 -22.73 -0.04
N LEU A 226 -7.09 -22.31 0.82
CA LEU A 226 -6.74 -21.69 2.10
C LEU A 226 -6.10 -22.73 3.02
N PRO A 227 -5.10 -22.32 3.83
CA PRO A 227 -4.56 -23.21 4.85
C PRO A 227 -5.64 -23.54 5.87
N GLU A 228 -5.57 -24.72 6.44
CA GLU A 228 -6.38 -25.10 7.59
C GLU A 228 -5.95 -24.27 8.81
N ILE A 229 -6.91 -23.68 9.51
CA ILE A 229 -6.67 -22.89 10.73
C ILE A 229 -7.21 -23.68 11.91
N ILE A 230 -6.32 -24.09 12.81
CA ILE A 230 -6.67 -24.86 14.01
C ILE A 230 -6.50 -23.97 15.24
N PRO A 231 -7.58 -23.44 15.83
CA PRO A 231 -7.51 -22.65 17.04
C PRO A 231 -7.22 -23.55 18.27
N VAL A 232 -6.38 -23.05 19.16
CA VAL A 232 -6.01 -23.75 20.41
C VAL A 232 -6.27 -22.85 21.61
N ASP A 233 -7.06 -23.33 22.58
CA ASP A 233 -7.27 -22.62 23.85
C ASP A 233 -6.07 -22.82 24.78
N ILE A 234 -5.15 -21.86 24.76
CA ILE A 234 -3.96 -21.87 25.60
C ILE A 234 -4.27 -21.66 27.10
N LYS A 235 -5.39 -20.99 27.46
CA LYS A 235 -5.77 -20.79 28.87
C LYS A 235 -6.14 -22.12 29.54
N GLU A 236 -6.89 -22.96 28.82
CA GLU A 236 -7.22 -24.29 29.31
C GLU A 236 -5.98 -25.16 29.43
N LEU A 237 -5.07 -25.13 28.46
CA LEU A 237 -3.84 -25.90 28.49
C LEU A 237 -2.90 -25.45 29.64
N HIS A 238 -2.83 -24.13 29.92
CA HIS A 238 -2.09 -23.60 31.08
C HIS A 238 -2.67 -24.11 32.40
N ARG A 239 -4.00 -24.06 32.56
CA ARG A 239 -4.67 -24.62 33.76
C ARG A 239 -4.39 -26.10 33.95
N LYS A 240 -4.34 -26.88 32.87
CA LYS A 240 -4.02 -28.29 32.89
C LYS A 240 -2.52 -28.61 32.99
N LYS A 241 -1.66 -27.57 33.03
CA LYS A 241 -0.18 -27.70 33.04
C LYS A 241 0.36 -28.51 31.84
N MET A 242 -0.30 -28.43 30.70
CA MET A 242 0.06 -29.20 29.49
C MET A 242 0.97 -28.39 28.54
N MET A 243 1.22 -27.11 28.79
CA MET A 243 2.08 -26.28 27.97
C MET A 243 3.57 -26.62 28.18
N ASN A 244 4.35 -26.56 27.11
CA ASN A 244 5.81 -26.64 27.16
C ASN A 244 6.40 -25.25 26.82
N GLY A 245 6.62 -24.44 27.84
CA GLY A 245 6.93 -23.03 27.66
C GLY A 245 5.77 -22.31 26.90
N PRO A 246 6.03 -21.58 25.83
CA PRO A 246 4.99 -20.91 25.06
C PRO A 246 4.26 -21.84 24.06
N PHE A 247 4.65 -23.11 23.97
CA PHE A 247 4.18 -24.03 22.94
C PHE A 247 3.10 -24.97 23.46
N SER A 248 1.99 -25.08 22.72
CA SER A 248 0.97 -26.09 22.99
C SER A 248 1.43 -27.49 22.54
N PRO A 249 0.92 -28.59 23.14
CA PRO A 249 1.23 -29.95 22.71
C PRO A 249 0.91 -30.16 21.22
N LEU A 250 -0.25 -29.67 20.77
CA LEU A 250 -0.68 -29.78 19.37
C LEU A 250 0.29 -29.07 18.40
N LEU A 251 0.76 -27.88 18.74
CA LEU A 251 1.74 -27.17 17.93
C LEU A 251 3.06 -27.96 17.84
N LEU A 252 3.53 -28.49 18.96
CA LEU A 252 4.75 -29.31 18.99
C LEU A 252 4.61 -30.60 18.18
N GLN A 253 3.40 -31.20 18.17
CA GLN A 253 3.09 -32.36 17.34
C GLN A 253 3.23 -32.01 15.86
N TYR A 254 2.56 -30.97 15.37
CA TYR A 254 2.64 -30.54 13.97
C TYR A 254 4.07 -30.14 13.54
N ILE A 255 4.82 -29.50 14.43
CA ILE A 255 6.23 -29.20 14.15
C ILE A 255 7.03 -30.48 13.92
N ARG A 256 6.86 -31.52 14.76
CA ARG A 256 7.56 -32.81 14.61
C ARG A 256 7.17 -33.47 13.31
N GLU A 257 5.87 -33.60 13.04
CA GLU A 257 5.34 -34.20 11.82
C GLU A 257 5.91 -33.56 10.57
N ALA A 258 5.92 -32.22 10.50
CA ALA A 258 6.49 -31.49 9.38
C ALA A 258 8.01 -31.74 9.22
N LEU A 259 8.77 -31.72 10.32
CA LEU A 259 10.21 -31.99 10.29
C LEU A 259 10.53 -33.43 9.89
N GLU A 260 9.75 -34.42 10.34
CA GLU A 260 9.90 -35.81 9.93
C GLU A 260 9.64 -35.99 8.42
N GLN A 261 8.70 -35.22 7.86
CA GLN A 261 8.41 -35.18 6.43
C GLN A 261 9.41 -34.33 5.64
N LYS A 262 10.43 -33.75 6.31
CA LYS A 262 11.42 -32.82 5.74
C LYS A 262 10.79 -31.53 5.19
N GLU A 263 9.67 -31.14 5.73
CA GLU A 263 9.00 -29.88 5.42
C GLU A 263 9.54 -28.73 6.29
N GLN A 264 9.22 -27.50 5.90
CA GLN A 264 9.66 -26.29 6.62
C GLN A 264 8.55 -25.81 7.55
N VAL A 265 8.95 -25.26 8.70
CA VAL A 265 8.05 -24.69 9.70
C VAL A 265 8.34 -23.20 9.86
N ILE A 266 7.31 -22.36 9.77
CA ILE A 266 7.40 -20.93 10.08
C ILE A 266 6.65 -20.68 11.38
N LEU A 267 7.38 -20.22 12.41
CA LEU A 267 6.77 -19.79 13.67
C LEU A 267 6.62 -18.27 13.65
N PHE A 268 5.39 -17.79 13.77
CA PHE A 268 5.09 -16.38 13.87
C PHE A 268 4.66 -16.02 15.29
N GLN A 269 5.37 -15.09 15.90
CA GLN A 269 5.01 -14.52 17.19
C GLN A 269 4.78 -13.01 17.01
N ASN A 270 3.55 -12.56 17.23
CA ASN A 270 3.20 -11.14 17.09
C ASN A 270 3.67 -10.33 18.30
N ARG A 271 4.99 -10.21 18.46
CA ARG A 271 5.64 -9.47 19.53
C ARG A 271 6.89 -8.77 19.04
N ARG A 272 7.06 -7.51 19.45
CA ARG A 272 8.29 -6.77 19.22
C ARG A 272 9.15 -6.84 20.50
N GLY A 273 10.37 -7.39 20.36
CA GLY A 273 11.38 -7.39 21.41
C GLY A 273 11.12 -8.35 22.56
N PHE A 274 12.11 -8.43 23.46
CA PHE A 274 12.04 -9.16 24.72
C PHE A 274 11.58 -8.16 25.79
N ALA A 275 10.29 -8.06 26.04
CA ALA A 275 9.77 -7.27 27.14
C ALA A 275 9.49 -8.20 28.33
N PRO A 276 9.96 -7.90 29.55
CA PRO A 276 9.51 -8.59 30.75
C PRO A 276 8.01 -8.38 30.90
N MET A 277 7.29 -9.45 31.20
CA MET A 277 5.85 -9.40 31.38
C MET A 277 5.50 -9.87 32.77
N ILE A 278 4.60 -9.13 33.40
CA ILE A 278 3.93 -9.59 34.62
C ILE A 278 2.66 -10.32 34.19
N GLU A 279 2.60 -11.61 34.48
CA GLU A 279 1.45 -12.46 34.24
C GLU A 279 0.65 -12.61 35.52
N CYS A 280 -0.65 -12.32 35.48
CA CYS A 280 -1.55 -12.64 36.56
C CYS A 280 -1.89 -14.14 36.52
N ASN A 281 -1.46 -14.90 37.53
CA ASN A 281 -1.71 -16.34 37.62
C ASN A 281 -3.21 -16.70 37.70
N THR A 282 -4.09 -15.75 37.99
CA THR A 282 -5.52 -15.98 38.13
C THR A 282 -6.30 -15.71 36.84
N CYS A 283 -6.00 -14.61 36.15
CA CYS A 283 -6.74 -14.22 34.95
C CYS A 283 -5.89 -14.20 33.66
N LEU A 284 -4.61 -14.55 33.74
CA LEU A 284 -3.66 -14.54 32.62
C LEU A 284 -3.57 -13.17 31.91
N LEU A 285 -3.87 -12.11 32.64
CA LEU A 285 -3.73 -10.75 32.13
C LEU A 285 -2.23 -10.40 32.08
N TYR A 286 -1.78 -9.88 30.94
CA TYR A 286 -0.40 -9.49 30.72
C TYR A 286 -0.31 -7.96 30.77
N THR A 287 0.62 -7.44 31.55
CA THR A 287 1.03 -6.03 31.48
C THR A 287 2.45 -5.96 30.97
N SER A 288 2.70 -5.14 29.94
CA SER A 288 4.05 -4.77 29.56
C SER A 288 4.42 -3.50 30.28
N ASP A 289 5.47 -3.53 31.10
CA ASP A 289 6.14 -2.31 31.50
C ASP A 289 6.84 -1.75 30.26
N ALA A 290 6.26 -0.68 29.68
CA ALA A 290 6.83 0.08 28.58
C ALA A 290 7.69 1.22 29.14
#